data_4613afdbe707d59b25268435489eb3b8
#
_entry.id   4613afdbe707d59b25268435489eb3b8
#
_cell.length_a   1.000
_cell.length_b   1.000
_cell.length_c   1.000
_cell.angle_alpha   90.00
_cell.angle_beta   90.00
_cell.angle_gamma   90.00
#
_symmetry.space_group_name_H-M   'P 1'
#
loop_
_entity.id
_entity.type
_entity.pdbx_description
1 polymer ?
#
loop_
_entity_poly.entity_id
_entity_poly.type
_entity_poly.pdbx_seq_one_letter_code
_entity_poly.pdbx_strand_id
1 'polypeptide(L)'
;MFPLNDVNGNAVGFTARVSPEKEATEKMGKYINTPSTMIYDKSRILFGLDKAKMSVKAEDAVVLGEGQMDIITAHQFGFKNAVASSGTALTAEQVNLIKRYTNNLFLSFDMDKAGDLASERGIAVAMRAEMNIKVVELPEGKDPDEFIKKNPAGWPLAVAAAKPVMQYYFDKVFSRFNKSDYDGQRQSLNILLPVIAKFGSKIEQEFWLKKLSQEVDTSENLIREKFNEIVSSGRQTAEKKQKLSASSALPEPRPGLPPGGKLCAEKQSREARLSELLLALALKYPSHLEYIINHLAPEHLI
;
A
#
# COMPACT_ATOMS: atom_id res chain seq x y z
N MET A 1 19.49 13.65 4.73
CA MET A 1 19.49 12.20 4.95
C MET A 1 18.83 11.93 6.28
N PHE A 2 17.93 10.93 6.37
CA PHE A 2 17.18 10.60 7.57
C PHE A 2 17.41 9.12 7.91
N PRO A 3 17.70 8.74 9.16
CA PRO A 3 17.81 7.35 9.56
C PRO A 3 16.43 6.67 9.51
N LEU A 4 16.41 5.43 9.08
CA LEU A 4 15.26 4.53 9.15
C LEU A 4 15.50 3.59 10.33
N ASN A 5 14.68 3.71 11.35
CA ASN A 5 14.84 2.96 12.58
C ASN A 5 13.86 1.79 12.64
N ASP A 6 14.28 0.70 13.25
CA ASP A 6 13.37 -0.34 13.70
C ASP A 6 12.51 0.16 14.87
N VAL A 7 11.56 -0.65 15.33
CA VAL A 7 10.66 -0.29 16.44
C VAL A 7 11.41 -0.06 17.77
N ASN A 8 12.63 -0.56 17.90
CA ASN A 8 13.46 -0.40 19.11
C ASN A 8 14.34 0.85 19.06
N GLY A 9 14.40 1.54 17.89
CA GLY A 9 15.21 2.74 17.69
C GLY A 9 16.59 2.46 17.10
N ASN A 10 16.89 1.22 16.67
CA ASN A 10 18.13 0.90 16.00
C ASN A 10 18.06 1.37 14.54
N ALA A 11 19.07 2.09 14.06
CA ALA A 11 19.16 2.50 12.66
C ALA A 11 19.46 1.27 11.77
N VAL A 12 18.53 0.94 10.89
CA VAL A 12 18.61 -0.23 9.99
C VAL A 12 18.78 0.17 8.52
N GLY A 13 18.61 1.46 8.21
CA GLY A 13 18.77 2.02 6.88
C GLY A 13 18.68 3.53 6.89
N PHE A 14 18.71 4.12 5.71
CA PHE A 14 18.61 5.55 5.52
C PHE A 14 17.69 5.89 4.35
N THR A 15 17.07 7.06 4.41
CA THR A 15 16.41 7.70 3.29
C THR A 15 17.04 9.08 3.06
N ALA A 16 17.21 9.46 1.81
CA ALA A 16 17.75 10.75 1.44
C ALA A 16 16.78 11.49 0.51
N ARG A 17 16.52 12.76 0.79
CA ARG A 17 15.83 13.64 -0.14
C ARG A 17 16.87 14.22 -1.09
N VAL A 18 16.63 14.09 -2.39
CA VAL A 18 17.45 14.68 -3.43
C VAL A 18 17.24 16.20 -3.42
N SER A 19 18.31 16.97 -3.69
CA SER A 19 18.17 18.43 -3.82
C SER A 19 17.28 18.76 -5.02
N PRO A 20 16.48 19.85 -4.98
CA PRO A 20 15.61 20.23 -6.10
C PRO A 20 16.39 20.40 -7.43
N GLU A 21 17.64 20.85 -7.37
CA GLU A 21 18.51 21.01 -8.55
C GLU A 21 18.82 19.65 -9.21
N LYS A 22 19.14 18.63 -8.41
CA LYS A 22 19.42 17.28 -8.91
C LYS A 22 18.17 16.55 -9.35
N GLU A 23 17.03 16.76 -8.67
CA GLU A 23 15.74 16.22 -9.07
C GLU A 23 15.37 16.66 -10.50
N ALA A 24 15.64 17.93 -10.83
CA ALA A 24 15.35 18.49 -12.14
C ALA A 24 16.34 18.02 -13.23
N THR A 25 17.63 17.86 -12.89
CA THR A 25 18.68 17.54 -13.87
C THR A 25 18.88 16.05 -14.12
N GLU A 26 18.76 15.21 -13.09
CA GLU A 26 19.12 13.78 -13.15
C GLU A 26 17.89 12.86 -13.25
N LYS A 27 16.65 13.40 -13.32
CA LYS A 27 15.38 12.62 -13.32
C LYS A 27 15.30 11.56 -12.20
N MET A 28 15.96 11.84 -11.09
CA MET A 28 15.96 10.97 -9.92
C MET A 28 14.64 11.12 -9.13
N GLY A 29 14.22 10.06 -8.48
CA GLY A 29 13.07 10.14 -7.56
C GLY A 29 13.35 11.09 -6.40
N LYS A 30 12.33 11.83 -5.94
CA LYS A 30 12.40 12.81 -4.85
C LYS A 30 13.07 12.27 -3.57
N TYR A 31 12.87 10.98 -3.29
CA TYR A 31 13.48 10.26 -2.17
C TYR A 31 14.17 8.99 -2.64
N ILE A 32 15.38 8.77 -2.11
CA ILE A 32 16.17 7.55 -2.32
C ILE A 32 16.26 6.83 -1.00
N ASN A 33 15.81 5.58 -0.96
CA ASN A 33 15.85 4.72 0.22
C ASN A 33 16.96 3.67 0.08
N THR A 34 17.53 3.26 1.21
CA THR A 34 18.37 2.06 1.29
C THR A 34 17.65 0.89 0.63
N PRO A 35 18.28 0.12 -0.25
CA PRO A 35 17.70 -1.13 -0.77
C PRO A 35 17.50 -2.14 0.36
N SER A 36 16.64 -3.14 0.15
CA SER A 36 16.42 -4.19 1.14
C SER A 36 17.72 -4.93 1.47
N THR A 37 17.96 -5.15 2.76
CA THR A 37 19.13 -5.84 3.32
C THR A 37 18.67 -6.88 4.32
N MET A 38 19.60 -7.61 4.95
CA MET A 38 19.26 -8.57 6.01
C MET A 38 18.61 -7.91 7.23
N ILE A 39 18.89 -6.62 7.48
CA ILE A 39 18.37 -5.87 8.65
C ILE A 39 17.32 -4.82 8.27
N TYR A 40 17.15 -4.51 6.98
CA TYR A 40 16.19 -3.54 6.49
C TYR A 40 15.26 -4.14 5.46
N ASP A 41 13.99 -4.22 5.82
CA ASP A 41 12.89 -4.56 4.93
C ASP A 41 11.84 -3.45 4.99
N LYS A 42 11.70 -2.73 3.89
CA LYS A 42 10.78 -1.59 3.77
C LYS A 42 9.33 -1.95 4.09
N SER A 43 8.94 -3.19 3.80
CA SER A 43 7.58 -3.68 4.06
C SER A 43 7.26 -3.85 5.55
N ARG A 44 8.27 -3.81 6.42
CA ARG A 44 8.16 -4.10 7.85
C ARG A 44 8.47 -2.90 8.75
N ILE A 45 8.81 -1.76 8.15
CA ILE A 45 9.23 -0.55 8.87
C ILE A 45 8.24 0.58 8.60
N LEU A 46 7.92 1.33 9.65
CA LEU A 46 7.20 2.59 9.58
C LEU A 46 8.12 3.69 10.11
N PHE A 47 8.33 4.72 9.31
CA PHE A 47 9.16 5.87 9.69
C PHE A 47 8.55 6.58 10.90
N GLY A 48 9.35 6.83 11.92
CA GLY A 48 8.95 7.52 13.13
C GLY A 48 8.26 6.67 14.19
N LEU A 49 7.98 5.37 13.92
CA LEU A 49 7.27 4.52 14.90
C LEU A 49 8.08 4.28 16.18
N ASP A 50 9.41 4.23 16.09
CA ASP A 50 10.30 4.14 17.27
C ASP A 50 10.03 5.25 18.28
N LYS A 51 9.71 6.44 17.83
CA LYS A 51 9.38 7.63 18.64
C LYS A 51 7.90 7.75 18.94
N ALA A 52 7.04 7.34 18.00
CA ALA A 52 5.60 7.50 18.08
C ALA A 52 4.90 6.47 18.99
N LYS A 53 5.45 5.25 19.14
CA LYS A 53 4.77 4.10 19.76
C LYS A 53 4.14 4.36 21.11
N MET A 54 4.77 5.18 21.95
CA MET A 54 4.23 5.49 23.29
C MET A 54 3.06 6.48 23.20
N SER A 55 3.14 7.49 22.33
CA SER A 55 2.05 8.43 22.08
C SER A 55 0.88 7.73 21.37
N VAL A 56 1.16 6.85 20.41
CA VAL A 56 0.14 6.02 19.74
C VAL A 56 -0.65 5.20 20.77
N LYS A 57 0.05 4.59 21.74
CA LYS A 57 -0.60 3.81 22.79
C LYS A 57 -1.38 4.69 23.77
N ALA A 58 -0.85 5.84 24.13
CA ALA A 58 -1.49 6.76 25.08
C ALA A 58 -2.75 7.43 24.50
N GLU A 59 -2.71 7.78 23.21
CA GLU A 59 -3.80 8.43 22.48
C GLU A 59 -4.77 7.42 21.87
N ASP A 60 -4.44 6.11 21.92
CA ASP A 60 -5.14 5.01 21.23
C ASP A 60 -5.42 5.34 19.77
N ALA A 61 -4.48 6.00 19.10
CA ALA A 61 -4.62 6.46 17.72
C ALA A 61 -3.26 6.63 17.04
N VAL A 62 -3.15 6.20 15.78
CA VAL A 62 -2.00 6.48 14.92
C VAL A 62 -2.41 7.29 13.72
N VAL A 63 -1.66 8.32 13.38
CA VAL A 63 -1.82 9.08 12.14
C VAL A 63 -0.76 8.61 11.15
N LEU A 64 -1.20 8.07 10.01
CA LEU A 64 -0.35 7.59 8.93
C LEU A 64 -0.28 8.64 7.81
N GLY A 65 0.91 9.19 7.58
CA GLY A 65 1.24 10.03 6.44
C GLY A 65 2.00 9.28 5.34
N GLU A 66 2.23 9.94 4.20
CA GLU A 66 3.00 9.37 3.09
C GLU A 66 4.50 9.59 3.26
N GLY A 67 4.88 10.81 3.61
CA GLY A 67 6.25 11.27 3.56
C GLY A 67 6.92 11.44 4.92
N GLN A 68 8.25 11.38 4.92
CA GLN A 68 9.05 11.61 6.13
C GLN A 68 8.90 13.04 6.64
N MET A 69 8.76 14.03 5.73
CA MET A 69 8.63 15.43 6.13
C MET A 69 7.33 15.69 6.89
N ASP A 70 6.23 15.06 6.48
CA ASP A 70 4.94 15.16 7.18
C ASP A 70 5.09 14.77 8.65
N ILE A 71 5.79 13.65 8.87
CA ILE A 71 5.97 13.09 10.22
C ILE A 71 6.96 13.90 11.04
N ILE A 72 8.07 14.35 10.44
CA ILE A 72 9.04 15.20 11.12
C ILE A 72 8.36 16.49 11.59
N THR A 73 7.60 17.13 10.70
CA THR A 73 6.86 18.36 11.05
C THR A 73 5.80 18.09 12.10
N ALA A 74 5.01 17.04 11.96
CA ALA A 74 4.03 16.68 13.00
C ALA A 74 4.69 16.53 14.37
N HIS A 75 5.80 15.79 14.47
CA HIS A 75 6.53 15.60 15.72
C HIS A 75 7.13 16.90 16.28
N GLN A 76 7.66 17.79 15.41
CA GLN A 76 8.19 19.09 15.81
C GLN A 76 7.13 19.99 16.45
N PHE A 77 5.89 19.90 15.96
CA PHE A 77 4.76 20.64 16.51
C PHE A 77 4.02 19.91 17.64
N GLY A 78 4.58 18.78 18.14
CA GLY A 78 4.07 18.06 19.31
C GLY A 78 3.08 16.93 19.00
N PHE A 79 2.74 16.67 17.75
CA PHE A 79 1.84 15.59 17.30
C PHE A 79 2.64 14.29 17.12
N LYS A 80 2.90 13.62 18.24
CA LYS A 80 3.88 12.53 18.33
C LYS A 80 3.34 11.16 17.92
N ASN A 81 2.04 11.00 17.69
CA ASN A 81 1.40 9.76 17.27
C ASN A 81 1.40 9.56 15.75
N ALA A 82 2.22 10.31 15.00
CA ALA A 82 2.31 10.27 13.54
C ALA A 82 3.44 9.35 13.06
N VAL A 83 3.19 8.59 11.98
CA VAL A 83 4.13 7.67 11.32
C VAL A 83 3.97 7.73 9.81
N ALA A 84 5.00 7.32 9.01
CA ALA A 84 4.88 7.25 7.55
C ALA A 84 5.21 5.87 6.99
N SER A 85 4.51 5.53 5.88
CA SER A 85 4.80 4.34 5.06
C SER A 85 6.03 4.52 4.16
N SER A 86 6.52 5.76 4.02
CA SER A 86 7.73 6.11 3.27
C SER A 86 7.67 5.76 1.78
N GLY A 87 6.56 6.11 1.11
CA GLY A 87 6.39 5.94 -0.34
C GLY A 87 6.18 4.49 -0.77
N THR A 88 5.51 3.68 0.06
CA THR A 88 4.97 2.37 -0.28
C THR A 88 3.53 2.24 0.17
N ALA A 89 2.75 1.39 -0.53
CA ALA A 89 1.46 0.95 0.00
C ALA A 89 1.64 0.34 1.39
N LEU A 90 0.69 0.60 2.28
CA LEU A 90 0.65 -0.02 3.60
C LEU A 90 0.58 -1.55 3.47
N THR A 91 1.48 -2.25 4.13
CA THR A 91 1.60 -3.71 4.07
C THR A 91 0.90 -4.39 5.24
N ALA A 92 0.69 -5.70 5.15
CA ALA A 92 0.12 -6.49 6.24
C ALA A 92 1.03 -6.50 7.48
N GLU A 93 2.35 -6.53 7.27
CA GLU A 93 3.35 -6.48 8.33
C GLU A 93 3.33 -5.14 9.06
N GLN A 94 3.23 -4.03 8.33
CA GLN A 94 3.09 -2.70 8.90
C GLN A 94 1.77 -2.52 9.67
N VAL A 95 0.65 -3.03 9.14
CA VAL A 95 -0.64 -3.05 9.83
C VAL A 95 -0.55 -3.87 11.12
N ASN A 96 0.02 -5.07 11.07
CA ASN A 96 0.22 -5.90 12.26
C ASN A 96 1.14 -5.24 13.29
N LEU A 97 2.10 -4.45 12.85
CA LEU A 97 2.98 -3.69 13.73
C LEU A 97 2.20 -2.57 14.45
N ILE A 98 1.36 -1.82 13.74
CA ILE A 98 0.48 -0.78 14.32
C ILE A 98 -0.49 -1.41 15.32
N LYS A 99 -1.09 -2.55 14.99
CA LYS A 99 -2.08 -3.24 15.85
C LYS A 99 -1.55 -3.65 17.23
N ARG A 100 -0.25 -3.70 17.42
CA ARG A 100 0.34 -3.91 18.76
C ARG A 100 0.11 -2.73 19.71
N TYR A 101 -0.21 -1.56 19.17
CA TYR A 101 -0.32 -0.31 19.93
C TYR A 101 -1.74 0.27 19.90
N THR A 102 -2.45 0.17 18.77
CA THR A 102 -3.82 0.67 18.58
C THR A 102 -4.52 -0.03 17.42
N ASN A 103 -5.85 -0.07 17.46
CA ASN A 103 -6.69 -0.45 16.30
C ASN A 103 -7.19 0.76 15.50
N ASN A 104 -6.93 2.00 15.95
CA ASN A 104 -7.44 3.22 15.33
C ASN A 104 -6.38 3.82 14.40
N LEU A 105 -6.65 3.80 13.09
CA LEU A 105 -5.78 4.29 12.02
C LEU A 105 -6.39 5.53 11.35
N PHE A 106 -5.70 6.64 11.44
CA PHE A 106 -6.06 7.88 10.76
C PHE A 106 -5.17 8.06 9.54
N LEU A 107 -5.76 8.11 8.35
CA LEU A 107 -5.05 8.30 7.10
C LEU A 107 -4.99 9.79 6.79
N SER A 108 -3.79 10.34 6.70
CA SER A 108 -3.54 11.73 6.36
C SER A 108 -2.63 11.80 5.15
N PHE A 109 -3.18 11.48 3.98
CA PHE A 109 -2.52 11.61 2.69
C PHE A 109 -3.53 12.00 1.63
N ASP A 110 -3.00 12.45 0.49
CA ASP A 110 -3.79 12.92 -0.64
C ASP A 110 -4.56 11.75 -1.26
N MET A 111 -5.80 11.56 -0.79
CA MET A 111 -6.73 10.58 -1.35
C MET A 111 -7.32 11.04 -2.70
N ASP A 112 -7.05 12.28 -3.14
CA ASP A 112 -7.59 12.85 -4.38
C ASP A 112 -6.82 12.45 -5.62
N LYS A 113 -5.60 11.95 -5.48
CA LYS A 113 -4.93 11.17 -6.51
C LYS A 113 -5.67 9.84 -6.68
N ALA A 114 -6.97 9.99 -7.02
CA ALA A 114 -7.88 8.90 -7.29
C ALA A 114 -7.29 8.02 -8.40
N GLY A 115 -6.87 6.84 -8.03
CA GLY A 115 -6.22 5.89 -8.92
C GLY A 115 -4.83 5.49 -8.48
N ASP A 116 -4.31 5.95 -7.35
CA ASP A 116 -3.13 5.35 -6.77
C ASP A 116 -3.50 3.97 -6.19
N LEU A 117 -3.33 2.96 -7.07
CA LEU A 117 -3.54 1.54 -6.75
C LEU A 117 -2.77 1.11 -5.48
N ALA A 118 -1.73 1.86 -5.09
CA ALA A 118 -0.94 1.60 -3.91
C ALA A 118 -1.71 1.99 -2.64
N SER A 119 -2.31 3.19 -2.61
CA SER A 119 -3.13 3.66 -1.48
C SER A 119 -4.37 2.77 -1.28
N GLU A 120 -5.07 2.41 -2.36
CA GLU A 120 -6.22 1.50 -2.28
C GLU A 120 -5.86 0.10 -1.75
N ARG A 121 -4.70 -0.42 -2.14
CA ARG A 121 -4.20 -1.72 -1.64
C ARG A 121 -3.89 -1.66 -0.16
N GLY A 122 -3.24 -0.59 0.29
CA GLY A 122 -2.91 -0.38 1.70
C GLY A 122 -4.16 -0.28 2.58
N ILE A 123 -5.15 0.50 2.14
CA ILE A 123 -6.45 0.61 2.83
C ILE A 123 -7.15 -0.75 2.90
N ALA A 124 -7.15 -1.52 1.80
CA ALA A 124 -7.76 -2.84 1.77
C ALA A 124 -7.09 -3.83 2.74
N VAL A 125 -5.78 -3.71 2.97
CA VAL A 125 -5.05 -4.52 3.96
C VAL A 125 -5.51 -4.16 5.37
N ALA A 126 -5.61 -2.87 5.70
CA ALA A 126 -6.07 -2.41 7.00
C ALA A 126 -7.56 -2.75 7.26
N MET A 127 -8.43 -2.66 6.24
CA MET A 127 -9.83 -3.10 6.33
C MET A 127 -9.96 -4.59 6.63
N ARG A 128 -9.18 -5.44 5.95
CA ARG A 128 -9.17 -6.89 6.20
C ARG A 128 -8.68 -7.24 7.60
N ALA A 129 -7.77 -6.44 8.12
CA ALA A 129 -7.25 -6.57 9.47
C ALA A 129 -8.20 -5.98 10.53
N GLU A 130 -9.41 -5.55 10.15
CA GLU A 130 -10.45 -5.00 11.04
C GLU A 130 -9.95 -3.80 11.86
N MET A 131 -9.16 -2.91 11.22
CA MET A 131 -8.79 -1.64 11.82
C MET A 131 -9.91 -0.61 11.68
N ASN A 132 -10.08 0.24 12.69
CA ASN A 132 -10.95 1.41 12.63
C ASN A 132 -10.26 2.51 11.81
N ILE A 133 -10.61 2.62 10.53
CA ILE A 133 -9.93 3.53 9.61
C ILE A 133 -10.73 4.81 9.45
N LYS A 134 -10.06 5.93 9.70
CA LYS A 134 -10.60 7.28 9.42
C LYS A 134 -9.71 8.05 8.46
N VAL A 135 -10.28 8.93 7.68
CA VAL A 135 -9.59 9.81 6.73
C VAL A 135 -9.58 11.23 7.27
N VAL A 136 -8.39 11.81 7.40
CA VAL A 136 -8.19 13.20 7.77
C VAL A 136 -8.24 14.03 6.50
N GLU A 137 -9.29 14.84 6.33
CA GLU A 137 -9.42 15.76 5.20
C GLU A 137 -8.79 17.11 5.57
N LEU A 138 -7.82 17.55 4.79
CA LEU A 138 -7.21 18.85 5.00
C LEU A 138 -7.92 19.91 4.15
N PRO A 139 -8.36 21.02 4.73
CA PRO A 139 -9.25 21.99 4.07
C PRO A 139 -8.70 22.64 2.79
N GLU A 140 -7.38 22.61 2.61
CA GLU A 140 -6.69 23.30 1.51
C GLU A 140 -6.06 22.34 0.48
N GLY A 141 -6.34 21.04 0.54
CA GLY A 141 -5.79 20.04 -0.39
C GLY A 141 -4.26 19.92 -0.34
N LYS A 142 -3.63 20.36 0.76
CA LYS A 142 -2.18 20.35 0.96
C LYS A 142 -1.73 19.13 1.75
N ASP A 143 -0.44 18.83 1.65
CA ASP A 143 0.15 17.81 2.49
C ASP A 143 0.19 18.23 3.98
N PRO A 144 0.31 17.26 4.92
CA PRO A 144 0.37 17.56 6.36
C PRO A 144 1.51 18.51 6.74
N ASP A 145 2.66 18.41 6.06
CA ASP A 145 3.82 19.27 6.31
C ASP A 145 3.48 20.74 6.12
N GLU A 146 2.87 21.09 4.99
CA GLU A 146 2.49 22.48 4.69
C GLU A 146 1.34 22.97 5.58
N PHE A 147 0.33 22.11 5.81
CA PHE A 147 -0.82 22.47 6.63
C PHE A 147 -0.42 22.77 8.08
N ILE A 148 0.36 21.87 8.71
CA ILE A 148 0.79 22.03 10.10
C ILE A 148 1.66 23.29 10.28
N LYS A 149 2.58 23.57 9.35
CA LYS A 149 3.40 24.78 9.39
C LYS A 149 2.59 26.07 9.33
N LYS A 150 1.53 26.08 8.54
CA LYS A 150 0.66 27.26 8.38
C LYS A 150 -0.35 27.41 9.50
N ASN A 151 -0.92 26.31 9.97
CA ASN A 151 -1.99 26.29 10.97
C ASN A 151 -1.83 25.12 11.96
N PRO A 152 -0.86 25.21 12.89
CA PRO A 152 -0.64 24.13 13.86
C PRO A 152 -1.87 23.82 14.73
N ALA A 153 -2.65 24.85 15.10
CA ALA A 153 -3.86 24.68 15.91
C ALA A 153 -5.00 24.00 15.14
N GLY A 154 -5.00 24.09 13.82
CA GLY A 154 -5.99 23.42 12.96
C GLY A 154 -5.79 21.90 12.84
N TRP A 155 -4.57 21.41 13.06
CA TRP A 155 -4.27 20.00 12.90
C TRP A 155 -5.06 19.08 13.84
N PRO A 156 -5.09 19.30 15.17
CA PRO A 156 -5.92 18.50 16.07
C PRO A 156 -7.40 18.54 15.71
N LEU A 157 -7.89 19.67 15.22
CA LEU A 157 -9.30 19.84 14.80
C LEU A 157 -9.57 18.99 13.54
N ALA A 158 -8.65 18.97 12.56
CA ALA A 158 -8.77 18.16 11.37
C ALA A 158 -8.76 16.67 11.71
N VAL A 159 -7.86 16.23 12.62
CA VAL A 159 -7.82 14.84 13.09
C VAL A 159 -9.08 14.46 13.85
N ALA A 160 -9.60 15.33 14.70
CA ALA A 160 -10.87 15.11 15.42
C ALA A 160 -12.08 15.02 14.49
N ALA A 161 -12.08 15.77 13.38
CA ALA A 161 -13.13 15.76 12.36
C ALA A 161 -12.99 14.62 11.34
N ALA A 162 -11.99 13.75 11.47
CA ALA A 162 -11.73 12.67 10.52
C ALA A 162 -12.94 11.73 10.37
N LYS A 163 -13.30 11.44 9.14
CA LYS A 163 -14.45 10.62 8.78
C LYS A 163 -14.10 9.15 8.68
N PRO A 164 -14.99 8.20 9.03
CA PRO A 164 -14.81 6.79 8.70
C PRO A 164 -14.50 6.62 7.20
N VAL A 165 -13.57 5.76 6.87
CA VAL A 165 -13.09 5.59 5.48
C VAL A 165 -14.22 5.31 4.49
N MET A 166 -15.22 4.54 4.90
CA MET A 166 -16.35 4.25 4.02
C MET A 166 -17.26 5.46 3.82
N GLN A 167 -17.42 6.32 4.84
CA GLN A 167 -18.16 7.57 4.69
C GLN A 167 -17.45 8.51 3.72
N TYR A 168 -16.11 8.57 3.78
CA TYR A 168 -15.30 9.29 2.81
C TYR A 168 -15.53 8.79 1.37
N TYR A 169 -15.54 7.46 1.15
CA TYR A 169 -15.85 6.89 -0.16
C TYR A 169 -17.27 7.24 -0.62
N PHE A 170 -18.26 7.24 0.26
CA PHE A 170 -19.63 7.63 -0.07
C PHE A 170 -19.69 9.10 -0.50
N ASP A 171 -19.11 9.99 0.31
CA ASP A 171 -19.08 11.43 0.01
C ASP A 171 -18.43 11.68 -1.36
N LYS A 172 -17.29 11.02 -1.65
CA LYS A 172 -16.56 11.15 -2.90
C LYS A 172 -17.31 10.61 -4.12
N VAL A 173 -17.96 9.47 -3.98
CA VAL A 173 -18.72 8.85 -5.09
C VAL A 173 -19.98 9.66 -5.38
N PHE A 174 -20.74 10.04 -4.35
CA PHE A 174 -21.97 10.79 -4.53
C PHE A 174 -21.75 12.27 -4.88
N SER A 175 -20.56 12.80 -4.70
CA SER A 175 -20.20 14.11 -5.28
C SER A 175 -19.99 14.05 -6.81
N ARG A 176 -19.67 12.89 -7.36
CA ARG A 176 -19.40 12.67 -8.79
C ARG A 176 -20.61 12.14 -9.56
N PHE A 177 -21.41 11.31 -8.92
CA PHE A 177 -22.51 10.60 -9.55
C PHE A 177 -23.83 10.94 -8.88
N ASN A 178 -24.82 11.29 -9.70
CA ASN A 178 -26.16 11.57 -9.19
C ASN A 178 -26.83 10.28 -8.73
N LYS A 179 -27.11 10.18 -7.43
CA LYS A 179 -27.76 9.01 -6.82
C LYS A 179 -29.25 8.86 -7.14
N SER A 180 -29.85 9.85 -7.82
CA SER A 180 -31.26 9.85 -8.18
C SER A 180 -31.54 9.32 -9.58
N ASP A 181 -30.52 9.14 -10.42
CA ASP A 181 -30.67 8.57 -11.75
C ASP A 181 -30.07 7.15 -11.85
N TYR A 182 -30.55 6.36 -12.81
CA TYR A 182 -30.14 4.96 -12.99
C TYR A 182 -28.63 4.80 -13.24
N ASP A 183 -28.04 5.65 -14.07
CA ASP A 183 -26.63 5.54 -14.42
C ASP A 183 -25.73 5.91 -13.24
N GLY A 184 -26.09 6.94 -12.50
CA GLY A 184 -25.38 7.35 -11.28
C GLY A 184 -25.47 6.29 -10.18
N GLN A 185 -26.65 5.69 -9.97
CA GLN A 185 -26.82 4.55 -9.06
C GLN A 185 -25.94 3.37 -9.46
N ARG A 186 -25.99 2.97 -10.74
CA ARG A 186 -25.21 1.86 -11.28
C ARG A 186 -23.71 2.07 -11.09
N GLN A 187 -23.20 3.28 -11.41
CA GLN A 187 -21.78 3.60 -11.26
C GLN A 187 -21.38 3.63 -9.79
N SER A 188 -22.20 4.20 -8.92
CA SER A 188 -21.97 4.21 -7.47
C SER A 188 -21.89 2.81 -6.88
N LEU A 189 -22.80 1.92 -7.25
CA LEU A 189 -22.78 0.53 -6.82
C LEU A 189 -21.54 -0.21 -7.32
N ASN A 190 -21.13 0.00 -8.56
CA ASN A 190 -19.94 -0.65 -9.14
C ASN A 190 -18.63 -0.24 -8.43
N ILE A 191 -18.58 0.96 -7.84
CA ILE A 191 -17.42 1.45 -7.09
C ILE A 191 -17.50 1.03 -5.62
N LEU A 192 -18.65 1.24 -4.97
CA LEU A 192 -18.77 1.10 -3.52
C LEU A 192 -18.88 -0.37 -3.07
N LEU A 193 -19.56 -1.25 -3.81
CA LEU A 193 -19.69 -2.66 -3.43
C LEU A 193 -18.34 -3.40 -3.37
N PRO A 194 -17.40 -3.25 -4.34
CA PRO A 194 -16.06 -3.81 -4.22
C PRO A 194 -15.27 -3.27 -3.03
N VAL A 195 -15.49 -2.01 -2.62
CA VAL A 195 -14.85 -1.44 -1.42
C VAL A 195 -15.42 -2.08 -0.16
N ILE A 196 -16.74 -2.21 -0.05
CA ILE A 196 -17.40 -2.88 1.09
C ILE A 196 -16.92 -4.34 1.20
N ALA A 197 -16.70 -5.03 0.09
CA ALA A 197 -16.19 -6.41 0.10
C ALA A 197 -14.76 -6.54 0.67
N LYS A 198 -14.01 -5.44 0.81
CA LYS A 198 -12.66 -5.45 1.40
C LYS A 198 -12.67 -5.51 2.93
N PHE A 199 -13.78 -5.20 3.61
CA PHE A 199 -13.88 -5.31 5.06
C PHE A 199 -13.80 -6.76 5.52
N GLY A 200 -13.04 -7.01 6.61
CA GLY A 200 -12.93 -8.33 7.24
C GLY A 200 -14.20 -8.71 8.00
N SER A 201 -14.78 -7.75 8.69
CA SER A 201 -15.99 -7.94 9.52
C SER A 201 -17.26 -8.00 8.67
N LYS A 202 -18.03 -9.10 8.79
CA LYS A 202 -19.34 -9.23 8.15
C LYS A 202 -20.37 -8.26 8.73
N ILE A 203 -20.28 -7.94 10.01
CA ILE A 203 -21.18 -6.98 10.67
C ILE A 203 -21.00 -5.60 10.05
N GLU A 204 -19.75 -5.22 9.80
CA GLU A 204 -19.42 -3.95 9.18
C GLU A 204 -19.86 -3.91 7.70
N GLN A 205 -19.66 -5.02 6.96
CA GLN A 205 -20.18 -5.16 5.60
C GLN A 205 -21.69 -4.93 5.56
N GLU A 206 -22.45 -5.60 6.45
CA GLU A 206 -23.90 -5.50 6.54
C GLU A 206 -24.36 -4.06 6.86
N PHE A 207 -23.70 -3.41 7.81
CA PHE A 207 -23.98 -2.02 8.14
C PHE A 207 -23.86 -1.11 6.92
N TRP A 208 -22.76 -1.25 6.15
CA TRP A 208 -22.52 -0.42 4.98
C TRP A 208 -23.40 -0.77 3.79
N LEU A 209 -23.77 -2.04 3.59
CA LEU A 209 -24.73 -2.45 2.56
C LEU A 209 -26.11 -1.84 2.83
N LYS A 210 -26.59 -1.90 4.09
CA LYS A 210 -27.85 -1.27 4.50
C LYS A 210 -27.81 0.25 4.28
N LYS A 211 -26.73 0.91 4.68
CA LYS A 211 -26.56 2.34 4.45
C LYS A 211 -26.56 2.68 2.96
N LEU A 212 -25.85 1.89 2.14
CA LEU A 212 -25.80 2.07 0.69
C LEU A 212 -27.20 1.93 0.06
N SER A 213 -28.01 0.94 0.51
CA SER A 213 -29.38 0.77 0.00
C SER A 213 -30.25 1.99 0.26
N GLN A 214 -30.12 2.61 1.43
CA GLN A 214 -30.83 3.83 1.80
C GLN A 214 -30.39 5.03 0.96
N GLU A 215 -29.08 5.17 0.71
CA GLU A 215 -28.54 6.31 -0.05
C GLU A 215 -28.92 6.27 -1.55
N VAL A 216 -29.00 5.08 -2.14
CA VAL A 216 -29.37 4.92 -3.57
C VAL A 216 -30.84 4.57 -3.78
N ASP A 217 -31.67 4.59 -2.72
CA ASP A 217 -33.10 4.26 -2.74
C ASP A 217 -33.40 2.94 -3.49
N THR A 218 -32.62 1.90 -3.18
CA THR A 218 -32.73 0.58 -3.81
C THR A 218 -32.97 -0.49 -2.76
N SER A 219 -33.71 -1.54 -3.12
CA SER A 219 -34.01 -2.63 -2.15
C SER A 219 -32.72 -3.29 -1.65
N GLU A 220 -32.64 -3.50 -0.35
CA GLU A 220 -31.47 -4.12 0.31
C GLU A 220 -31.19 -5.53 -0.26
N ASN A 221 -32.22 -6.29 -0.61
CA ASN A 221 -32.07 -7.63 -1.19
C ASN A 221 -31.31 -7.59 -2.53
N LEU A 222 -31.65 -6.66 -3.40
CA LEU A 222 -30.97 -6.51 -4.70
C LEU A 222 -29.49 -6.12 -4.54
N ILE A 223 -29.20 -5.26 -3.57
CA ILE A 223 -27.83 -4.87 -3.27
C ILE A 223 -27.03 -6.06 -2.72
N ARG A 224 -27.64 -6.89 -1.86
CA ARG A 224 -27.02 -8.11 -1.35
C ARG A 224 -26.76 -9.15 -2.44
N GLU A 225 -27.69 -9.35 -3.36
CA GLU A 225 -27.47 -10.23 -4.51
C GLU A 225 -26.24 -9.78 -5.32
N LYS A 226 -26.23 -8.51 -5.70
CA LYS A 226 -25.10 -7.93 -6.45
C LYS A 226 -23.78 -7.99 -5.69
N PHE A 227 -23.81 -7.76 -4.37
CA PHE A 227 -22.63 -7.91 -3.52
C PHE A 227 -22.11 -9.35 -3.50
N ASN A 228 -22.99 -10.34 -3.36
CA ASN A 228 -22.63 -11.76 -3.37
C ASN A 228 -22.03 -12.20 -4.71
N GLU A 229 -22.53 -11.68 -5.84
CA GLU A 229 -21.94 -11.90 -7.16
C GLU A 229 -20.49 -11.39 -7.23
N ILE A 230 -20.22 -10.18 -6.71
CA ILE A 230 -18.89 -9.59 -6.67
C ILE A 230 -17.94 -10.43 -5.80
N VAL A 231 -18.39 -10.84 -4.61
CA VAL A 231 -17.59 -11.66 -3.69
C VAL A 231 -17.29 -13.04 -4.29
N SER A 232 -18.26 -13.68 -4.95
CA SER A 232 -18.08 -15.00 -5.58
C SER A 232 -17.13 -14.94 -6.78
N SER A 233 -17.26 -13.94 -7.64
CA SER A 233 -16.36 -13.73 -8.80
C SER A 233 -14.93 -13.40 -8.36
N GLY A 234 -14.78 -12.63 -7.29
CA GLY A 234 -13.47 -12.33 -6.69
C GLY A 234 -12.76 -13.57 -6.14
N ARG A 235 -13.48 -14.50 -5.51
CA ARG A 235 -12.93 -15.79 -5.04
C ARG A 235 -12.47 -16.68 -6.18
N GLN A 236 -13.25 -16.81 -7.24
CA GLN A 236 -12.88 -17.62 -8.41
C GLN A 236 -11.62 -17.09 -9.09
N THR A 237 -11.46 -15.77 -9.16
CA THR A 237 -10.27 -15.14 -9.75
C THR A 237 -9.02 -15.35 -8.86
N ALA A 238 -9.18 -15.32 -7.54
CA ALA A 238 -8.10 -15.59 -6.59
C ALA A 238 -7.66 -17.06 -6.65
N GLU A 239 -8.60 -18.02 -6.69
CA GLU A 239 -8.32 -19.45 -6.82
C GLU A 239 -7.63 -19.79 -8.16
N LYS A 240 -8.06 -19.18 -9.27
CA LYS A 240 -7.39 -19.33 -10.56
C LYS A 240 -5.94 -18.82 -10.53
N LYS A 241 -5.69 -17.67 -9.92
CA LYS A 241 -4.31 -17.15 -9.73
C LYS A 241 -3.46 -18.07 -8.86
N GLN A 242 -4.02 -18.62 -7.79
CA GLN A 242 -3.31 -19.52 -6.89
C GLN A 242 -3.01 -20.89 -7.57
N LYS A 243 -3.91 -21.40 -8.39
CA LYS A 243 -3.68 -22.61 -9.20
C LYS A 243 -2.64 -22.37 -10.30
N LEU A 244 -2.61 -21.21 -10.94
CA LEU A 244 -1.56 -20.85 -11.90
C LEU A 244 -0.18 -20.69 -11.23
N SER A 245 -0.11 -20.11 -10.04
CA SER A 245 1.15 -20.01 -9.29
C SER A 245 1.61 -21.35 -8.71
N ALA A 246 0.69 -22.25 -8.36
CA ALA A 246 1.01 -23.59 -7.92
C ALA A 246 1.46 -24.52 -9.07
N SER A 247 0.95 -24.28 -10.29
CA SER A 247 1.37 -25.06 -11.47
C SER A 247 2.74 -24.64 -12.03
N SER A 248 3.26 -23.50 -11.63
CA SER A 248 4.62 -23.04 -11.93
C SER A 248 5.64 -23.41 -10.83
N ALA A 249 5.21 -24.03 -9.74
CA ALA A 249 6.12 -24.68 -8.83
C ALA A 249 6.67 -25.96 -9.48
N LEU A 250 7.98 -26.06 -9.60
CA LEU A 250 8.67 -27.25 -10.06
C LEU A 250 8.17 -28.47 -9.27
N PRO A 251 7.93 -29.62 -9.93
CA PRO A 251 7.45 -30.82 -9.24
C PRO A 251 8.45 -31.23 -8.16
N GLU A 252 7.96 -31.50 -6.95
CA GLU A 252 8.75 -32.12 -5.89
C GLU A 252 9.36 -33.43 -6.39
N PRO A 253 10.62 -33.76 -6.04
CA PRO A 253 11.22 -35.00 -6.45
C PRO A 253 10.45 -36.19 -5.86
N ARG A 254 9.99 -37.08 -6.73
CA ARG A 254 9.27 -38.31 -6.34
C ARG A 254 10.15 -39.16 -5.40
N PRO A 255 9.64 -39.67 -4.28
CA PRO A 255 10.38 -40.59 -3.43
C PRO A 255 10.53 -41.94 -4.15
N GLY A 256 11.73 -42.33 -4.47
CA GLY A 256 12.01 -43.68 -4.99
C GLY A 256 13.03 -43.77 -6.12
N LEU A 257 14.26 -43.28 -5.91
CA LEU A 257 15.42 -43.69 -6.68
C LEU A 257 16.62 -43.91 -5.73
N PRO A 258 17.44 -44.97 -5.97
CA PRO A 258 18.50 -45.31 -5.05
C PRO A 258 19.63 -44.28 -5.00
N PRO A 259 20.44 -44.22 -3.92
CA PRO A 259 21.48 -43.23 -3.75
C PRO A 259 22.66 -43.50 -4.68
N GLY A 260 22.74 -42.80 -5.76
CA GLY A 260 23.86 -42.90 -6.72
C GLY A 260 23.87 -41.67 -7.64
N GLY A 261 24.63 -40.66 -7.32
CA GLY A 261 24.91 -39.54 -8.19
C GLY A 261 24.53 -38.18 -7.56
N LYS A 262 25.48 -37.56 -6.90
CA LYS A 262 25.46 -36.15 -6.55
C LYS A 262 25.44 -35.32 -7.85
N LEU A 263 24.26 -34.99 -8.37
CA LEU A 263 24.11 -33.80 -9.20
C LEU A 263 24.05 -32.65 -8.21
N CYS A 264 25.16 -31.96 -8.00
CA CYS A 264 25.21 -30.66 -7.39
C CYS A 264 24.20 -29.78 -8.10
N ALA A 265 23.20 -29.28 -7.37
CA ALA A 265 22.54 -28.06 -7.74
C ALA A 265 23.61 -26.96 -7.64
N GLU A 266 24.33 -26.74 -8.73
CA GLU A 266 25.20 -25.58 -8.88
C GLU A 266 24.34 -24.36 -8.59
N LYS A 267 24.70 -23.65 -7.53
CA LYS A 267 24.23 -22.27 -7.33
C LYS A 267 24.66 -21.52 -8.58
N GLN A 268 23.72 -21.33 -9.52
CA GLN A 268 23.98 -20.48 -10.69
C GLN A 268 24.64 -19.19 -10.20
N SER A 269 25.78 -18.88 -10.75
CA SER A 269 26.49 -17.66 -10.41
C SER A 269 25.59 -16.45 -10.71
N ARG A 270 25.84 -15.34 -10.04
CA ARG A 270 25.11 -14.08 -10.32
C ARG A 270 25.21 -13.72 -11.80
N GLU A 271 26.32 -14.05 -12.42
CA GLU A 271 26.61 -13.82 -13.83
C GLU A 271 25.77 -14.72 -14.76
N ALA A 272 25.61 -15.99 -14.44
CA ALA A 272 24.75 -16.91 -15.21
C ALA A 272 23.28 -16.45 -15.19
N ARG A 273 22.78 -15.96 -14.03
CA ARG A 273 21.44 -15.39 -13.93
C ARG A 273 21.30 -14.09 -14.72
N LEU A 274 22.30 -13.24 -14.72
CA LEU A 274 22.30 -12.00 -15.52
C LEU A 274 22.32 -12.31 -17.00
N SER A 275 23.08 -13.30 -17.46
CA SER A 275 23.12 -13.76 -18.85
C SER A 275 21.78 -14.31 -19.32
N GLU A 276 21.11 -15.14 -18.51
CA GLU A 276 19.75 -15.63 -18.80
C GLU A 276 18.72 -14.48 -18.88
N LEU A 277 18.82 -13.49 -17.99
CA LEU A 277 17.91 -12.35 -17.97
C LEU A 277 18.12 -11.44 -19.19
N LEU A 278 19.37 -11.22 -19.60
CA LEU A 278 19.75 -10.48 -20.82
C LEU A 278 19.24 -11.19 -22.07
N LEU A 279 19.39 -12.51 -22.14
CA LEU A 279 18.90 -13.32 -23.26
C LEU A 279 17.36 -13.25 -23.33
N ALA A 280 16.68 -13.37 -22.20
CA ALA A 280 15.21 -13.24 -22.13
C ALA A 280 14.72 -11.85 -22.54
N LEU A 281 15.43 -10.77 -22.16
CA LEU A 281 15.15 -9.40 -22.58
C LEU A 281 15.38 -9.19 -24.08
N ALA A 282 16.47 -9.73 -24.64
CA ALA A 282 16.78 -9.66 -26.07
C ALA A 282 15.71 -10.37 -26.91
N LEU A 283 15.25 -11.54 -26.46
CA LEU A 283 14.19 -12.28 -27.13
C LEU A 283 12.83 -11.60 -27.03
N LYS A 284 12.54 -10.95 -25.92
CA LYS A 284 11.27 -10.26 -25.68
C LYS A 284 11.18 -8.91 -26.40
N TYR A 285 12.31 -8.24 -26.60
CA TYR A 285 12.40 -6.92 -27.22
C TYR A 285 13.48 -6.87 -28.31
N PRO A 286 13.22 -7.44 -29.50
CA PRO A 286 14.17 -7.52 -30.59
C PRO A 286 14.77 -6.18 -31.03
N SER A 287 14.04 -5.08 -30.83
CA SER A 287 14.48 -3.71 -31.15
C SER A 287 15.71 -3.23 -30.33
N HIS A 288 16.02 -3.89 -29.21
CA HIS A 288 17.18 -3.56 -28.38
C HIS A 288 18.39 -4.48 -28.61
N LEU A 289 18.23 -5.45 -29.52
CA LEU A 289 19.28 -6.44 -29.80
C LEU A 289 20.57 -5.80 -30.33
N GLU A 290 20.44 -4.81 -31.18
CA GLU A 290 21.58 -4.08 -31.77
C GLU A 290 22.33 -3.25 -30.71
N TYR A 291 21.62 -2.67 -29.76
CA TYR A 291 22.22 -1.98 -28.61
C TYR A 291 22.97 -2.95 -27.69
N ILE A 292 22.39 -4.11 -27.42
CA ILE A 292 23.00 -5.16 -26.57
C ILE A 292 24.28 -5.68 -27.22
N ILE A 293 24.26 -5.99 -28.52
CA ILE A 293 25.43 -6.50 -29.26
C ILE A 293 26.57 -5.47 -29.28
N ASN A 294 26.26 -4.18 -29.44
CA ASN A 294 27.27 -3.13 -29.55
C ASN A 294 27.88 -2.70 -28.22
N HIS A 295 27.26 -3.04 -27.06
CA HIS A 295 27.69 -2.57 -25.74
C HIS A 295 28.07 -3.68 -24.76
N LEU A 296 27.90 -4.95 -25.12
CA LEU A 296 28.30 -6.10 -24.32
C LEU A 296 29.41 -6.88 -25.04
N ALA A 297 30.58 -6.91 -24.44
CA ALA A 297 31.64 -7.80 -24.90
C ALA A 297 31.33 -9.25 -24.56
N PRO A 298 31.73 -10.23 -25.41
CA PRO A 298 31.49 -11.67 -25.18
C PRO A 298 31.92 -12.18 -23.79
N GLU A 299 32.94 -11.60 -23.23
CA GLU A 299 33.47 -11.88 -21.89
C GLU A 299 32.55 -11.48 -20.74
N HIS A 300 31.49 -10.70 -20.99
CA HIS A 300 30.48 -10.33 -20.01
C HIS A 300 29.28 -11.28 -19.99
N LEU A 301 29.28 -12.33 -20.84
CA LEU A 301 28.17 -13.26 -21.03
C LEU A 301 28.49 -14.70 -20.54
N ILE A 302 29.56 -14.87 -19.76
CA ILE A 302 29.98 -16.19 -19.22
C ILE A 302 29.47 -16.37 -17.79
#